data_580e7aeb78953061803de29267cb1285
#
_entry.id   580e7aeb78953061803de29267cb1285
#
_cell.length_a   1.000
_cell.length_b   1.000
_cell.length_c   1.000
_cell.angle_alpha   90.00
_cell.angle_beta   90.00
_cell.angle_gamma   90.00
#
_symmetry.space_group_name_H-M   'P 1'
#
loop_
_entity.id
_entity.type
_entity.pdbx_description
1 polymer ?
#
loop_
_entity_poly.entity_id
_entity_poly.type
_entity_poly.pdbx_seq_one_letter_code
_entity_poly.pdbx_strand_id
1 'polypeptide(L)'
;MKLRNISEQVMVITGATSGIGLTTARMAADEGAQLLLIARNEEALRRLTDEINQSGGRAVYHACDVADEGSLRQAGEKAISEFGRIDTWVNNAGGSIYGRIMDVPVDDLRRVFETNVWGVIYGSRIAVEHLRDRGGAIINIGSEVSDAPVPLQGIYSASKHAVKGFTDALRIEVEADGLPISITLIKPTAIHTPFPENAKNYLPYEPQLPGPLYAPDLVAEAIIHCAQHPVRDFFIGEMAKLHSSLAMNAPRLYDTVQEKTIDSMQNSGEPSVINRHDGLYSPNSRLQERGSAERFVLEDSLYQRAKIHPLITAGLLAGSGIAIAAIVGSRMKRTSSGTDNRDEMRTGRAAELNDRHARSGEISAAEAAEPTRAMSATNFDGGGI
;
A
#
# COMPACT_ATOMS: atom_id res chain seq x y z
N MET A 1 -20.60 -12.70 -10.62
CA MET A 1 -20.97 -11.42 -11.27
C MET A 1 -19.90 -11.07 -12.29
N LYS A 2 -20.30 -10.60 -13.48
CA LYS A 2 -19.36 -10.11 -14.53
C LYS A 2 -19.51 -8.59 -14.65
N LEU A 3 -18.47 -7.86 -14.38
CA LEU A 3 -18.41 -6.43 -14.62
C LEU A 3 -18.04 -6.13 -16.08
N ARG A 4 -18.31 -4.92 -16.56
CA ARG A 4 -18.01 -4.50 -17.94
C ARG A 4 -16.52 -4.20 -18.11
N ASN A 5 -16.05 -4.21 -19.35
CA ASN A 5 -14.74 -3.65 -19.68
C ASN A 5 -14.74 -2.14 -19.43
N ILE A 6 -13.59 -1.58 -19.07
CA ILE A 6 -13.46 -0.18 -18.71
C ILE A 6 -13.96 0.77 -19.82
N SER A 7 -13.66 0.47 -21.07
CA SER A 7 -14.11 1.26 -22.23
C SER A 7 -15.64 1.30 -22.45
N GLU A 8 -16.39 0.43 -21.77
CA GLU A 8 -17.83 0.38 -21.82
C GLU A 8 -18.50 1.01 -20.58
N GLN A 9 -17.69 1.49 -19.63
CA GLN A 9 -18.17 1.97 -18.34
C GLN A 9 -18.41 3.47 -18.31
N VAL A 10 -19.41 3.84 -17.51
CA VAL A 10 -19.58 5.19 -16.96
C VAL A 10 -19.07 5.16 -15.52
N MET A 11 -18.01 5.92 -15.25
CA MET A 11 -17.40 6.00 -13.93
C MET A 11 -17.65 7.36 -13.28
N VAL A 12 -18.06 7.34 -12.03
CA VAL A 12 -18.15 8.52 -11.16
C VAL A 12 -16.92 8.52 -10.24
N ILE A 13 -16.16 9.62 -10.23
CA ILE A 13 -14.93 9.73 -9.44
C ILE A 13 -14.99 10.97 -8.56
N THR A 14 -14.99 10.80 -7.23
CA THR A 14 -14.92 11.90 -6.28
C THR A 14 -13.47 12.27 -5.95
N GLY A 15 -13.21 13.56 -5.72
CA GLY A 15 -11.85 14.04 -5.48
C GLY A 15 -10.96 13.98 -6.73
N ALA A 16 -11.55 14.22 -7.91
CA ALA A 16 -10.93 14.02 -9.21
C ALA A 16 -9.83 15.02 -9.60
N THR A 17 -9.60 16.08 -8.82
CA THR A 17 -8.70 17.18 -9.22
C THR A 17 -7.28 17.10 -8.69
N SER A 18 -6.93 16.06 -7.92
CA SER A 18 -5.56 15.87 -7.41
C SER A 18 -5.26 14.41 -7.06
N GLY A 19 -3.98 14.10 -6.99
CA GLY A 19 -3.46 12.81 -6.53
C GLY A 19 -4.12 11.62 -7.21
N ILE A 20 -4.51 10.63 -6.41
CA ILE A 20 -5.11 9.37 -6.87
C ILE A 20 -6.32 9.61 -7.77
N GLY A 21 -7.23 10.52 -7.41
CA GLY A 21 -8.44 10.76 -8.20
C GLY A 21 -8.15 11.33 -9.57
N LEU A 22 -7.17 12.24 -9.67
CA LEU A 22 -6.73 12.81 -10.95
C LEU A 22 -6.05 11.77 -11.84
N THR A 23 -5.11 11.00 -11.27
CA THR A 23 -4.44 9.91 -11.99
C THR A 23 -5.45 8.86 -12.48
N THR A 24 -6.43 8.50 -11.62
CA THR A 24 -7.50 7.56 -12.00
C THR A 24 -8.37 8.12 -13.13
N ALA A 25 -8.73 9.41 -13.08
CA ALA A 25 -9.56 10.04 -14.11
C ALA A 25 -8.86 10.03 -15.48
N ARG A 26 -7.59 10.39 -15.52
CA ARG A 26 -6.79 10.37 -16.76
C ARG A 26 -6.64 8.95 -17.30
N MET A 27 -6.21 8.02 -16.47
CA MET A 27 -6.01 6.63 -16.87
C MET A 27 -7.32 5.97 -17.35
N ALA A 28 -8.43 6.18 -16.67
CA ALA A 28 -9.73 5.66 -17.08
C ALA A 28 -10.22 6.29 -18.40
N ALA A 29 -9.95 7.58 -18.63
CA ALA A 29 -10.26 8.25 -19.89
C ALA A 29 -9.43 7.68 -21.04
N ASP A 30 -8.14 7.45 -20.84
CA ASP A 30 -7.22 6.85 -21.82
C ASP A 30 -7.65 5.42 -22.19
N GLU A 31 -8.26 4.68 -21.26
CA GLU A 31 -8.85 3.36 -21.49
C GLU A 31 -10.28 3.41 -22.06
N GLY A 32 -10.82 4.61 -22.35
CA GLY A 32 -12.08 4.81 -23.02
C GLY A 32 -13.33 4.88 -22.12
N ALA A 33 -13.19 4.99 -20.80
CA ALA A 33 -14.32 5.19 -19.89
C ALA A 33 -14.97 6.57 -20.10
N GLN A 34 -16.29 6.64 -19.88
CA GLN A 34 -17.02 7.91 -19.79
C GLN A 34 -17.03 8.34 -18.31
N LEU A 35 -16.73 9.61 -18.04
CA LEU A 35 -16.43 10.07 -16.69
C LEU A 35 -17.38 11.17 -16.21
N LEU A 36 -17.91 11.01 -15.00
CA LEU A 36 -18.38 12.13 -14.19
C LEU A 36 -17.34 12.43 -13.11
N LEU A 37 -16.75 13.62 -13.18
CA LEU A 37 -15.70 14.11 -12.28
C LEU A 37 -16.28 15.00 -11.20
N ILE A 38 -15.99 14.69 -9.93
CA ILE A 38 -16.53 15.43 -8.78
C ILE A 38 -15.38 15.96 -7.93
N ALA A 39 -15.41 17.26 -7.64
CA ALA A 39 -14.54 17.93 -6.67
C ALA A 39 -15.16 19.29 -6.28
N ARG A 40 -14.54 19.97 -5.32
CA ARG A 40 -15.01 21.30 -4.89
C ARG A 40 -14.57 22.44 -5.80
N ASN A 41 -13.43 22.30 -6.49
CA ASN A 41 -12.88 23.35 -7.36
C ASN A 41 -13.42 23.21 -8.78
N GLU A 42 -14.37 24.06 -9.14
CA GLU A 42 -15.02 24.05 -10.44
C GLU A 42 -14.05 24.36 -11.59
N GLU A 43 -13.15 25.33 -11.42
CA GLU A 43 -12.18 25.71 -12.46
C GLU A 43 -11.19 24.57 -12.75
N ALA A 44 -10.73 23.87 -11.72
CA ALA A 44 -9.88 22.70 -11.90
C ALA A 44 -10.63 21.54 -12.59
N LEU A 45 -11.89 21.31 -12.23
CA LEU A 45 -12.74 20.31 -12.89
C LEU A 45 -12.96 20.66 -14.36
N ARG A 46 -13.26 21.93 -14.67
CA ARG A 46 -13.45 22.40 -16.04
C ARG A 46 -12.19 22.12 -16.88
N ARG A 47 -11.02 22.52 -16.40
CA ARG A 47 -9.74 22.28 -17.08
C ARG A 47 -9.47 20.79 -17.33
N LEU A 48 -9.70 19.93 -16.33
CA LEU A 48 -9.52 18.49 -16.47
C LEU A 48 -10.51 17.88 -17.46
N THR A 49 -11.77 18.33 -17.44
CA THR A 49 -12.81 17.90 -18.37
C THR A 49 -12.46 18.30 -19.81
N ASP A 50 -12.01 19.56 -19.99
CA ASP A 50 -11.57 20.07 -21.29
C ASP A 50 -10.34 19.28 -21.83
N GLU A 51 -9.35 18.99 -20.94
CA GLU A 51 -8.17 18.16 -21.28
C GLU A 51 -8.58 16.77 -21.79
N ILE A 52 -9.44 16.07 -21.05
CA ILE A 52 -9.90 14.73 -21.40
C ILE A 52 -10.70 14.75 -22.73
N ASN A 53 -11.63 15.70 -22.89
CA ASN A 53 -12.47 15.77 -24.09
C ASN A 53 -11.65 16.17 -25.33
N GLN A 54 -10.65 17.04 -25.20
CA GLN A 54 -9.74 17.39 -26.30
C GLN A 54 -8.83 16.23 -26.73
N SER A 55 -8.52 15.33 -25.78
CA SER A 55 -7.75 14.09 -26.06
C SER A 55 -8.61 12.96 -26.65
N GLY A 56 -9.90 13.21 -26.92
CA GLY A 56 -10.83 12.24 -27.53
C GLY A 56 -11.59 11.38 -26.52
N GLY A 57 -11.44 11.61 -25.22
CA GLY A 57 -12.24 11.00 -24.16
C GLY A 57 -13.63 11.64 -24.05
N ARG A 58 -14.41 11.19 -23.07
CA ARG A 58 -15.74 11.75 -22.78
C ARG A 58 -15.93 11.97 -21.29
N ALA A 59 -15.83 13.20 -20.84
CA ALA A 59 -16.00 13.59 -19.45
C ALA A 59 -16.99 14.76 -19.29
N VAL A 60 -17.68 14.74 -18.16
CA VAL A 60 -18.44 15.87 -17.61
C VAL A 60 -18.06 16.03 -16.14
N TYR A 61 -18.38 17.18 -15.56
CA TYR A 61 -18.08 17.41 -14.14
C TYR A 61 -19.29 17.93 -13.36
N HIS A 62 -19.24 17.77 -12.04
CA HIS A 62 -20.13 18.40 -11.08
C HIS A 62 -19.32 18.94 -9.90
N ALA A 63 -19.35 20.26 -9.70
CA ALA A 63 -18.63 20.88 -8.59
C ALA A 63 -19.47 20.79 -7.30
N CYS A 64 -19.01 20.00 -6.32
CA CYS A 64 -19.65 19.91 -5.02
C CYS A 64 -18.68 19.47 -3.92
N ASP A 65 -19.09 19.72 -2.68
CA ASP A 65 -18.51 19.07 -1.51
C ASP A 65 -19.20 17.72 -1.29
N VAL A 66 -18.44 16.65 -1.16
CA VAL A 66 -19.00 15.30 -0.90
C VAL A 66 -19.72 15.20 0.46
N ALA A 67 -19.47 16.14 1.36
CA ALA A 67 -20.18 16.27 2.64
C ALA A 67 -21.62 16.80 2.47
N ASP A 68 -21.99 17.31 1.31
CA ASP A 68 -23.37 17.71 0.96
C ASP A 68 -24.06 16.59 0.17
N GLU A 69 -24.90 15.79 0.86
CA GLU A 69 -25.65 14.68 0.25
C GLU A 69 -26.52 15.13 -0.92
N GLY A 70 -27.16 16.29 -0.80
CA GLY A 70 -28.06 16.80 -1.84
C GLY A 70 -27.32 17.12 -3.12
N SER A 71 -26.18 17.80 -3.02
CA SER A 71 -25.34 18.12 -4.18
C SER A 71 -24.67 16.88 -4.77
N LEU A 72 -24.26 15.92 -3.94
CA LEU A 72 -23.71 14.66 -4.42
C LEU A 72 -24.75 13.81 -5.14
N ARG A 73 -26.00 13.84 -4.70
CA ARG A 73 -27.14 13.19 -5.40
C ARG A 73 -27.39 13.81 -6.78
N GLN A 74 -27.37 15.13 -6.89
CA GLN A 74 -27.46 15.82 -8.17
C GLN A 74 -26.32 15.41 -9.13
N ALA A 75 -25.13 15.15 -8.59
CA ALA A 75 -24.02 14.61 -9.40
C ALA A 75 -24.37 13.23 -9.97
N GLY A 76 -24.94 12.32 -9.18
CA GLY A 76 -25.41 11.02 -9.64
C GLY A 76 -26.47 11.13 -10.74
N GLU A 77 -27.47 12.00 -10.54
CA GLU A 77 -28.51 12.29 -11.52
C GLU A 77 -27.93 12.89 -12.81
N LYS A 78 -26.91 13.74 -12.71
CA LYS A 78 -26.18 14.27 -13.87
C LYS A 78 -25.51 13.16 -14.66
N ALA A 79 -24.86 12.17 -14.02
CA ALA A 79 -24.28 11.02 -14.73
C ALA A 79 -25.35 10.25 -15.50
N ILE A 80 -26.51 10.05 -14.91
CA ILE A 80 -27.63 9.37 -15.58
C ILE A 80 -28.15 10.20 -16.76
N SER A 81 -28.31 11.51 -16.61
CA SER A 81 -28.80 12.37 -17.70
C SER A 81 -27.84 12.46 -18.89
N GLU A 82 -26.54 12.48 -18.63
CA GLU A 82 -25.50 12.63 -19.66
C GLU A 82 -25.13 11.31 -20.35
N PHE A 83 -25.12 10.20 -19.60
CA PHE A 83 -24.61 8.93 -20.08
C PHE A 83 -25.65 7.78 -20.04
N GLY A 84 -26.81 8.00 -19.43
CA GLY A 84 -27.90 7.00 -19.32
C GLY A 84 -27.66 5.93 -18.25
N ARG A 85 -26.51 5.92 -17.57
CA ARG A 85 -26.13 4.88 -16.60
C ARG A 85 -24.97 5.28 -15.72
N ILE A 86 -24.75 4.52 -14.68
CA ILE A 86 -23.51 4.44 -13.91
C ILE A 86 -23.11 2.96 -13.85
N ASP A 87 -21.81 2.65 -13.99
CA ASP A 87 -21.24 1.31 -13.88
C ASP A 87 -20.28 1.18 -12.70
N THR A 88 -19.51 2.24 -12.44
CA THR A 88 -18.59 2.27 -11.30
C THR A 88 -18.67 3.61 -10.56
N TRP A 89 -18.71 3.53 -9.23
CA TRP A 89 -18.64 4.70 -8.35
C TRP A 89 -17.40 4.62 -7.48
N VAL A 90 -16.50 5.61 -7.58
CA VAL A 90 -15.25 5.69 -6.81
C VAL A 90 -15.35 6.79 -5.75
N ASN A 91 -15.46 6.38 -4.49
CA ASN A 91 -15.37 7.27 -3.33
C ASN A 91 -13.90 7.48 -2.97
N ASN A 92 -13.25 8.47 -3.60
CA ASN A 92 -11.84 8.79 -3.40
C ASN A 92 -11.63 10.09 -2.63
N ALA A 93 -12.57 11.04 -2.68
CA ALA A 93 -12.45 12.30 -1.95
C ALA A 93 -12.11 12.08 -0.46
N GLY A 94 -11.11 12.80 0.04
CA GLY A 94 -10.69 12.69 1.43
C GLY A 94 -9.61 13.71 1.77
N GLY A 95 -9.44 13.96 3.06
CA GLY A 95 -8.43 14.86 3.60
C GLY A 95 -7.88 14.35 4.93
N SER A 96 -6.86 15.04 5.43
CA SER A 96 -6.22 14.73 6.71
C SER A 96 -5.87 15.98 7.49
N ILE A 97 -5.55 15.76 8.75
CA ILE A 97 -4.93 16.74 9.64
C ILE A 97 -3.71 16.09 10.27
N TYR A 98 -2.62 16.83 10.30
CA TYR A 98 -1.43 16.51 11.07
C TYR A 98 -1.43 17.32 12.37
N GLY A 99 -1.43 16.64 13.50
CA GLY A 99 -1.43 17.24 14.83
C GLY A 99 -1.69 16.23 15.93
N ARG A 100 -1.32 16.58 17.15
CA ARG A 100 -1.71 15.78 18.32
C ARG A 100 -3.21 15.92 18.54
N ILE A 101 -3.89 14.83 18.91
CA ILE A 101 -5.36 14.80 19.04
C ILE A 101 -5.86 15.91 19.97
N MET A 102 -5.12 16.22 21.03
CA MET A 102 -5.50 17.23 22.03
C MET A 102 -5.31 18.67 21.54
N ASP A 103 -4.51 18.88 20.49
CA ASP A 103 -4.17 20.22 20.00
C ASP A 103 -5.05 20.65 18.81
N VAL A 104 -5.79 19.70 18.21
CA VAL A 104 -6.64 19.98 17.05
C VAL A 104 -8.04 20.41 17.49
N PRO A 105 -8.56 21.55 17.00
CA PRO A 105 -9.94 22.00 17.28
C PRO A 105 -10.98 20.96 16.87
N VAL A 106 -12.01 20.79 17.69
CA VAL A 106 -13.07 19.79 17.48
C VAL A 106 -13.79 19.98 16.14
N ASP A 107 -13.98 21.22 15.69
CA ASP A 107 -14.65 21.49 14.42
C ASP A 107 -13.83 21.02 13.22
N ASP A 108 -12.51 21.09 13.28
CA ASP A 108 -11.63 20.54 12.27
C ASP A 108 -11.66 18.98 12.27
N LEU A 109 -11.75 18.37 13.46
CA LEU A 109 -11.94 16.92 13.58
C LEU A 109 -13.26 16.48 12.93
N ARG A 110 -14.35 17.21 13.18
CA ARG A 110 -15.67 16.98 12.55
C ARG A 110 -15.58 17.11 11.04
N ARG A 111 -14.91 18.16 10.55
CA ARG A 111 -14.77 18.41 9.11
C ARG A 111 -14.07 17.25 8.38
N VAL A 112 -13.06 16.62 8.97
CA VAL A 112 -12.44 15.42 8.41
C VAL A 112 -13.46 14.29 8.30
N PHE A 113 -14.28 14.08 9.33
CA PHE A 113 -15.32 13.05 9.31
C PHE A 113 -16.42 13.32 8.28
N GLU A 114 -16.84 14.57 8.11
CA GLU A 114 -17.82 14.94 7.10
C GLU A 114 -17.33 14.57 5.69
N THR A 115 -16.08 14.86 5.38
CA THR A 115 -15.52 14.52 4.07
C THR A 115 -15.24 13.02 3.94
N ASN A 116 -14.49 12.44 4.90
CA ASN A 116 -13.92 11.09 4.73
C ASN A 116 -14.93 9.98 5.00
N VAL A 117 -15.90 10.21 5.88
CA VAL A 117 -16.88 9.20 6.32
C VAL A 117 -18.23 9.45 5.70
N TRP A 118 -18.83 10.63 5.96
CA TRP A 118 -20.14 10.94 5.42
C TRP A 118 -20.15 11.02 3.90
N GLY A 119 -19.11 11.60 3.28
CA GLY A 119 -18.98 11.62 1.83
C GLY A 119 -18.95 10.20 1.22
N VAL A 120 -18.27 9.25 1.86
CA VAL A 120 -18.25 7.83 1.42
C VAL A 120 -19.61 7.18 1.65
N ILE A 121 -20.28 7.43 2.78
CA ILE A 121 -21.61 6.90 3.08
C ILE A 121 -22.63 7.40 2.04
N TYR A 122 -22.68 8.71 1.79
CA TYR A 122 -23.60 9.30 0.81
C TYR A 122 -23.34 8.79 -0.60
N GLY A 123 -22.08 8.83 -1.05
CA GLY A 123 -21.71 8.33 -2.38
C GLY A 123 -22.04 6.84 -2.56
N SER A 124 -21.78 6.00 -1.56
CA SER A 124 -22.10 4.57 -1.61
C SER A 124 -23.61 4.31 -1.66
N ARG A 125 -24.41 5.04 -0.87
CA ARG A 125 -25.88 4.91 -0.89
C ARG A 125 -26.45 5.32 -2.23
N ILE A 126 -26.03 6.45 -2.79
CA ILE A 126 -26.45 6.93 -4.11
C ILE A 126 -26.02 5.90 -5.18
N ALA A 127 -24.80 5.37 -5.11
CA ALA A 127 -24.33 4.35 -6.03
C ALA A 127 -25.20 3.07 -5.98
N VAL A 128 -25.53 2.56 -4.78
CA VAL A 128 -26.41 1.39 -4.64
C VAL A 128 -27.78 1.63 -5.31
N GLU A 129 -28.38 2.82 -5.13
CA GLU A 129 -29.67 3.16 -5.76
C GLU A 129 -29.60 3.04 -7.30
N HIS A 130 -28.51 3.49 -7.93
CA HIS A 130 -28.33 3.44 -9.39
C HIS A 130 -27.85 2.10 -9.94
N LEU A 131 -27.14 1.31 -9.12
CA LEU A 131 -26.53 0.04 -9.53
C LEU A 131 -27.39 -1.18 -9.23
N ARG A 132 -28.39 -1.09 -8.37
CA ARG A 132 -29.14 -2.23 -7.83
C ARG A 132 -29.76 -3.16 -8.89
N ASP A 133 -30.23 -2.61 -10.01
CA ASP A 133 -30.93 -3.38 -11.04
C ASP A 133 -29.99 -3.86 -12.16
N ARG A 134 -28.92 -3.11 -12.44
CA ARG A 134 -28.02 -3.37 -13.56
C ARG A 134 -26.68 -3.95 -13.17
N GLY A 135 -26.33 -3.85 -11.90
CA GLY A 135 -25.04 -4.23 -11.37
C GLY A 135 -23.96 -3.16 -11.63
N GLY A 136 -22.82 -3.38 -11.01
CA GLY A 136 -21.66 -2.50 -11.16
C GLY A 136 -20.69 -2.61 -9.99
N ALA A 137 -19.83 -1.60 -9.82
CA ALA A 137 -18.82 -1.59 -8.77
C ALA A 137 -18.90 -0.31 -7.91
N ILE A 138 -18.71 -0.46 -6.61
CA ILE A 138 -18.48 0.61 -5.66
C ILE A 138 -17.08 0.42 -5.10
N ILE A 139 -16.22 1.42 -5.26
CA ILE A 139 -14.83 1.37 -4.82
C ILE A 139 -14.60 2.47 -3.80
N ASN A 140 -14.38 2.08 -2.55
CA ASN A 140 -14.08 2.98 -1.45
C ASN A 140 -12.57 3.03 -1.21
N ILE A 141 -12.00 4.24 -1.18
CA ILE A 141 -10.58 4.42 -0.90
C ILE A 141 -10.38 4.52 0.62
N GLY A 142 -9.94 3.42 1.21
CA GLY A 142 -9.47 3.33 2.57
C GLY A 142 -8.04 3.83 2.72
N SER A 143 -7.26 3.13 3.51
CA SER A 143 -5.82 3.30 3.71
C SER A 143 -5.29 2.09 4.48
N GLU A 144 -3.97 1.90 4.57
CA GLU A 144 -3.37 1.00 5.56
C GLU A 144 -3.79 1.38 6.99
N VAL A 145 -4.03 2.69 7.24
CA VAL A 145 -4.52 3.17 8.53
C VAL A 145 -5.99 2.85 8.80
N SER A 146 -6.66 2.13 7.92
CA SER A 146 -7.96 1.50 8.22
C SER A 146 -7.85 0.29 9.15
N ASP A 147 -6.64 -0.24 9.31
CA ASP A 147 -6.31 -1.39 10.18
C ASP A 147 -5.24 -1.04 11.21
N ALA A 148 -4.33 -0.10 10.90
CA ALA A 148 -3.11 0.19 11.65
C ALA A 148 -3.00 1.71 11.91
N PRO A 149 -3.48 2.24 13.04
CA PRO A 149 -3.54 3.68 13.28
C PRO A 149 -2.15 4.31 13.35
N VAL A 150 -2.02 5.54 12.87
CA VAL A 150 -0.77 6.31 12.88
C VAL A 150 -0.93 7.52 13.80
N PRO A 151 -0.02 7.73 14.76
CA PRO A 151 0.02 8.92 15.59
C PRO A 151 0.13 10.21 14.76
N LEU A 152 -0.24 11.35 15.35
CA LEU A 152 -0.33 12.67 14.69
C LEU A 152 -1.38 12.77 13.57
N GLN A 153 -1.99 11.66 13.17
CA GLN A 153 -3.11 11.56 12.24
C GLN A 153 -4.29 10.79 12.87
N GLY A 154 -4.53 10.98 14.17
CA GLY A 154 -5.52 10.20 14.93
C GLY A 154 -6.93 10.27 14.35
N ILE A 155 -7.42 11.47 13.98
CA ILE A 155 -8.76 11.63 13.39
C ILE A 155 -8.84 11.02 11.97
N TYR A 156 -7.77 11.12 11.19
CA TYR A 156 -7.68 10.47 9.89
C TYR A 156 -7.73 8.95 10.04
N SER A 157 -6.94 8.39 10.95
CA SER A 157 -6.98 6.96 11.26
C SER A 157 -8.38 6.51 11.68
N ALA A 158 -9.04 7.24 12.60
CA ALA A 158 -10.41 6.96 13.02
C ALA A 158 -11.39 7.00 11.86
N SER A 159 -11.29 7.99 10.95
CA SER A 159 -12.14 8.10 9.77
C SER A 159 -11.96 6.92 8.81
N LYS A 160 -10.73 6.44 8.61
CA LYS A 160 -10.44 5.31 7.72
C LYS A 160 -10.85 3.96 8.33
N HIS A 161 -10.81 3.80 9.66
CA HIS A 161 -11.43 2.66 10.35
C HIS A 161 -12.96 2.68 10.18
N ALA A 162 -13.60 3.84 10.29
CA ALA A 162 -15.03 3.99 10.07
C ALA A 162 -15.41 3.62 8.62
N VAL A 163 -14.66 4.08 7.61
CA VAL A 163 -14.87 3.72 6.20
C VAL A 163 -14.76 2.21 6.00
N LYS A 164 -13.78 1.55 6.64
CA LYS A 164 -13.66 0.08 6.56
C LYS A 164 -14.89 -0.61 7.16
N GLY A 165 -15.27 -0.26 8.39
CA GLY A 165 -16.42 -0.85 9.06
C GLY A 165 -17.71 -0.67 8.25
N PHE A 166 -17.95 0.52 7.74
CA PHE A 166 -19.08 0.83 6.86
C PHE A 166 -19.04 0.00 5.56
N THR A 167 -17.89 -0.06 4.90
CA THR A 167 -17.74 -0.81 3.63
C THR A 167 -17.97 -2.30 3.83
N ASP A 168 -17.47 -2.87 4.93
CA ASP A 168 -17.67 -4.28 5.25
C ASP A 168 -19.15 -4.61 5.53
N ALA A 169 -19.85 -3.75 6.29
CA ALA A 169 -21.28 -3.90 6.58
C ALA A 169 -22.12 -3.77 5.29
N LEU A 170 -21.89 -2.72 4.51
CA LEU A 170 -22.62 -2.48 3.27
C LEU A 170 -22.47 -3.65 2.27
N ARG A 171 -21.27 -4.25 2.20
CA ARG A 171 -21.02 -5.41 1.35
C ARG A 171 -21.90 -6.60 1.76
N ILE A 172 -21.97 -6.89 3.07
CA ILE A 172 -22.80 -7.99 3.60
C ILE A 172 -24.28 -7.75 3.29
N GLU A 173 -24.78 -6.53 3.47
CA GLU A 173 -26.18 -6.18 3.19
C GLU A 173 -26.51 -6.33 1.70
N VAL A 174 -25.64 -5.79 0.81
CA VAL A 174 -25.80 -5.88 -0.65
C VAL A 174 -25.77 -7.34 -1.13
N GLU A 175 -24.89 -8.17 -0.57
CA GLU A 175 -24.81 -9.60 -0.86
C GLU A 175 -26.05 -10.36 -0.33
N ALA A 176 -26.54 -10.04 0.87
CA ALA A 176 -27.74 -10.63 1.45
C ALA A 176 -29.00 -10.30 0.66
N ASP A 177 -29.07 -9.09 0.09
CA ASP A 177 -30.18 -8.67 -0.78
C ASP A 177 -30.04 -9.22 -2.21
N GLY A 178 -28.99 -9.95 -2.52
CA GLY A 178 -28.74 -10.52 -3.86
C GLY A 178 -28.49 -9.49 -4.94
N LEU A 179 -28.07 -8.26 -4.58
CA LEU A 179 -27.80 -7.20 -5.54
C LEU A 179 -26.52 -7.49 -6.32
N PRO A 180 -26.49 -7.26 -7.64
CA PRO A 180 -25.34 -7.55 -8.48
C PRO A 180 -24.26 -6.46 -8.41
N ILE A 181 -23.87 -6.04 -7.20
CA ILE A 181 -22.92 -4.95 -6.96
C ILE A 181 -21.65 -5.49 -6.31
N SER A 182 -20.49 -5.17 -6.87
CA SER A 182 -19.19 -5.42 -6.26
C SER A 182 -18.81 -4.26 -5.36
N ILE A 183 -18.45 -4.52 -4.11
CA ILE A 183 -17.99 -3.49 -3.17
C ILE A 183 -16.57 -3.79 -2.76
N THR A 184 -15.65 -2.89 -3.14
CA THR A 184 -14.22 -3.02 -2.90
C THR A 184 -13.72 -1.94 -1.93
N LEU A 185 -12.88 -2.34 -0.98
CA LEU A 185 -12.07 -1.43 -0.18
C LEU A 185 -10.61 -1.48 -0.67
N ILE A 186 -10.11 -0.37 -1.24
CA ILE A 186 -8.69 -0.23 -1.59
C ILE A 186 -7.96 0.39 -0.40
N LYS A 187 -6.86 -0.23 0.02
CA LYS A 187 -6.05 0.19 1.17
C LYS A 187 -4.63 0.56 0.73
N PRO A 188 -4.40 1.80 0.29
CA PRO A 188 -3.06 2.29 -0.05
C PRO A 188 -2.20 2.48 1.21
N THR A 189 -0.90 2.26 1.08
CA THR A 189 0.14 2.78 1.99
C THR A 189 0.47 4.23 1.65
N ALA A 190 1.68 4.69 1.90
CA ALA A 190 2.13 6.05 1.59
C ALA A 190 2.26 6.26 0.07
N ILE A 191 1.36 7.02 -0.52
CA ILE A 191 1.32 7.33 -1.96
C ILE A 191 1.85 8.74 -2.20
N HIS A 192 2.76 8.89 -3.17
CA HIS A 192 3.38 10.16 -3.54
C HIS A 192 2.38 11.09 -4.24
N THR A 193 1.53 11.74 -3.46
CA THR A 193 0.50 12.68 -3.91
C THR A 193 0.60 13.98 -3.10
N PRO A 194 -0.08 15.06 -3.49
CA PRO A 194 -0.15 16.30 -2.72
C PRO A 194 -0.94 16.18 -1.39
N PHE A 195 -1.08 14.96 -0.86
CA PHE A 195 -1.87 14.70 0.34
C PHE A 195 -1.34 15.41 1.60
N PRO A 196 -0.01 15.39 1.91
CA PRO A 196 0.51 16.15 3.05
C PRO A 196 0.39 17.65 2.86
N GLU A 197 0.52 18.13 1.63
CA GLU A 197 0.43 19.55 1.26
C GLU A 197 -1.00 20.07 1.40
N ASN A 198 -2.00 19.23 1.11
CA ASN A 198 -3.42 19.53 1.23
C ASN A 198 -3.97 19.32 2.65
N ALA A 199 -3.26 18.61 3.51
CA ALA A 199 -3.68 18.37 4.88
C ALA A 199 -3.49 19.64 5.74
N LYS A 200 -4.39 19.88 6.68
CA LYS A 200 -4.20 20.94 7.68
C LYS A 200 -3.11 20.53 8.67
N ASN A 201 -2.21 21.45 9.01
CA ASN A 201 -1.05 21.17 9.83
C ASN A 201 -1.06 21.97 11.14
N TYR A 202 -0.99 21.25 12.28
CA TYR A 202 -0.85 21.80 13.63
C TYR A 202 0.52 21.47 14.24
N LEU A 203 1.42 20.84 13.46
CA LEU A 203 2.77 20.53 13.92
C LEU A 203 3.70 21.74 13.73
N PRO A 204 4.78 21.86 14.49
CA PRO A 204 5.76 22.93 14.34
C PRO A 204 6.65 22.77 13.09
N TYR A 205 6.49 21.71 12.34
CA TYR A 205 7.22 21.37 11.13
C TYR A 205 6.26 20.98 9.98
N GLU A 206 6.77 21.04 8.74
CA GLU A 206 6.01 20.51 7.60
C GLU A 206 5.92 18.98 7.68
N PRO A 207 4.72 18.43 7.51
CA PRO A 207 4.53 16.99 7.57
C PRO A 207 5.00 16.32 6.27
N GLN A 208 5.48 15.07 6.41
CA GLN A 208 5.78 14.21 5.28
C GLN A 208 5.15 12.83 5.47
N LEU A 209 4.99 12.10 4.37
CA LEU A 209 4.60 10.69 4.43
C LEU A 209 5.81 9.82 4.78
N PRO A 210 5.66 8.79 5.62
CA PRO A 210 6.73 7.83 5.86
C PRO A 210 7.05 7.02 4.59
N GLY A 211 8.34 6.78 4.33
CA GLY A 211 8.75 5.94 3.19
C GLY A 211 8.59 4.44 3.48
N PRO A 212 8.60 3.60 2.45
CA PRO A 212 8.72 3.93 1.03
C PRO A 212 7.44 4.53 0.44
N LEU A 213 7.60 5.47 -0.52
CA LEU A 213 6.48 6.06 -1.27
C LEU A 213 6.19 5.24 -2.52
N TYR A 214 4.91 5.11 -2.87
CA TYR A 214 4.47 4.46 -4.10
C TYR A 214 3.80 5.47 -5.05
N ALA A 215 3.88 5.19 -6.34
CA ALA A 215 3.25 6.03 -7.36
C ALA A 215 1.72 6.02 -7.26
N PRO A 216 1.03 7.15 -7.51
CA PRO A 216 -0.43 7.18 -7.59
C PRO A 216 -1.00 6.31 -8.72
N ASP A 217 -0.21 6.07 -9.76
CA ASP A 217 -0.51 5.18 -10.88
C ASP A 217 -0.90 3.78 -10.40
N LEU A 218 -0.19 3.24 -9.41
CA LEU A 218 -0.50 1.92 -8.85
C LEU A 218 -1.91 1.86 -8.22
N VAL A 219 -2.34 2.95 -7.59
CA VAL A 219 -3.70 3.01 -7.02
C VAL A 219 -4.73 3.12 -8.12
N ALA A 220 -4.45 3.93 -9.16
CA ALA A 220 -5.33 4.07 -10.33
C ALA A 220 -5.51 2.74 -11.08
N GLU A 221 -4.43 2.01 -11.35
CA GLU A 221 -4.48 0.65 -11.92
C GLU A 221 -5.35 -0.30 -11.07
N ALA A 222 -5.20 -0.26 -9.75
CA ALA A 222 -6.01 -1.10 -8.87
C ALA A 222 -7.50 -0.71 -8.90
N ILE A 223 -7.83 0.59 -8.98
CA ILE A 223 -9.21 1.07 -9.14
C ILE A 223 -9.80 0.53 -10.45
N ILE A 224 -9.09 0.69 -11.56
CA ILE A 224 -9.51 0.19 -12.88
C ILE A 224 -9.66 -1.33 -12.88
N HIS A 225 -8.71 -2.05 -12.28
CA HIS A 225 -8.82 -3.49 -12.13
C HIS A 225 -10.09 -3.89 -11.33
N CYS A 226 -10.35 -3.25 -10.20
CA CYS A 226 -11.51 -3.52 -9.35
C CYS A 226 -12.84 -3.10 -10.00
N ALA A 227 -12.81 -2.12 -10.92
CA ALA A 227 -13.97 -1.75 -11.71
C ALA A 227 -14.36 -2.83 -12.74
N GLN A 228 -13.44 -3.72 -13.11
CA GLN A 228 -13.65 -4.81 -14.07
C GLN A 228 -13.73 -6.19 -13.42
N HIS A 229 -13.18 -6.34 -12.20
CA HIS A 229 -13.07 -7.61 -11.50
C HIS A 229 -13.54 -7.45 -10.04
N PRO A 230 -14.50 -8.27 -9.59
CA PRO A 230 -14.94 -8.23 -8.20
C PRO A 230 -13.80 -8.59 -7.23
N VAL A 231 -13.45 -7.65 -6.37
CA VAL A 231 -12.41 -7.83 -5.34
C VAL A 231 -12.92 -7.25 -4.03
N ARG A 232 -12.79 -8.02 -2.93
CA ARG A 232 -13.21 -7.55 -1.60
C ARG A 232 -12.30 -6.45 -1.05
N ASP A 233 -11.00 -6.73 -0.95
CA ASP A 233 -9.97 -5.86 -0.38
C ASP A 233 -8.74 -5.85 -1.28
N PHE A 234 -8.20 -4.65 -1.53
CA PHE A 234 -7.01 -4.49 -2.34
C PHE A 234 -5.98 -3.61 -1.61
N PHE A 235 -4.85 -4.17 -1.23
CA PHE A 235 -3.73 -3.43 -0.66
C PHE A 235 -2.82 -2.90 -1.76
N ILE A 236 -2.30 -1.68 -1.60
CA ILE A 236 -1.30 -1.10 -2.49
C ILE A 236 0.01 -0.97 -1.70
N GLY A 237 1.05 -1.58 -2.24
CA GLY A 237 2.35 -1.68 -1.59
C GLY A 237 2.42 -2.81 -0.56
N GLU A 238 3.60 -3.40 -0.45
CA GLU A 238 3.89 -4.53 0.43
C GLU A 238 3.74 -4.15 1.91
N MET A 239 4.10 -2.90 2.23
CA MET A 239 4.06 -2.37 3.60
C MET A 239 2.64 -2.25 4.16
N ALA A 240 1.64 -1.93 3.32
CA ALA A 240 0.25 -1.81 3.76
C ALA A 240 -0.26 -3.09 4.43
N LYS A 241 0.01 -4.25 3.81
CA LYS A 241 -0.39 -5.55 4.36
C LYS A 241 0.42 -5.95 5.58
N LEU A 242 1.71 -5.61 5.61
CA LEU A 242 2.59 -5.88 6.75
C LEU A 242 2.14 -5.10 7.99
N HIS A 243 1.92 -3.80 7.86
CA HIS A 243 1.45 -2.94 8.95
C HIS A 243 0.08 -3.39 9.48
N SER A 244 -0.88 -3.64 8.58
CA SER A 244 -2.20 -4.18 8.96
C SER A 244 -2.08 -5.48 9.74
N SER A 245 -1.24 -6.41 9.27
CA SER A 245 -1.02 -7.69 9.94
C SER A 245 -0.34 -7.53 11.31
N LEU A 246 0.65 -6.65 11.42
CA LEU A 246 1.35 -6.39 12.66
C LEU A 246 0.42 -5.75 13.70
N ALA A 247 -0.35 -4.73 13.31
CA ALA A 247 -1.29 -4.06 14.21
C ALA A 247 -2.37 -5.01 14.73
N MET A 248 -2.85 -5.94 13.90
CA MET A 248 -3.88 -6.91 14.28
C MET A 248 -3.35 -8.06 15.16
N ASN A 249 -2.16 -8.59 14.86
CA ASN A 249 -1.66 -9.81 15.50
C ASN A 249 -0.66 -9.55 16.66
N ALA A 250 -0.02 -8.38 16.65
CA ALA A 250 0.94 -7.98 17.69
C ALA A 250 0.78 -6.48 18.03
N PRO A 251 -0.42 -6.05 18.54
CA PRO A 251 -0.73 -4.62 18.71
C PRO A 251 0.24 -3.91 19.65
N ARG A 252 0.67 -4.56 20.73
CA ARG A 252 1.63 -3.94 21.66
C ARG A 252 3.00 -3.67 21.05
N LEU A 253 3.46 -4.57 20.17
CA LEU A 253 4.69 -4.36 19.41
C LEU A 253 4.51 -3.19 18.42
N TYR A 254 3.37 -3.14 17.74
CA TYR A 254 3.03 -2.03 16.83
C TYR A 254 3.04 -0.69 17.58
N ASP A 255 2.36 -0.60 18.74
CA ASP A 255 2.33 0.60 19.57
C ASP A 255 3.74 1.06 19.95
N THR A 256 4.60 0.13 20.40
CA THR A 256 5.97 0.44 20.83
C THR A 256 6.83 0.98 19.66
N VAL A 257 6.65 0.44 18.46
CA VAL A 257 7.33 0.94 17.25
C VAL A 257 6.83 2.34 16.91
N GLN A 258 5.51 2.55 16.89
CA GLN A 258 4.92 3.85 16.58
C GLN A 258 5.33 4.93 17.62
N GLU A 259 5.34 4.60 18.91
CA GLU A 259 5.78 5.50 19.98
C GLU A 259 7.20 6.01 19.76
N LYS A 260 8.13 5.12 19.35
CA LYS A 260 9.53 5.46 19.13
C LYS A 260 9.82 6.20 17.82
N THR A 261 8.95 6.06 16.82
CA THR A 261 9.18 6.58 15.48
C THR A 261 8.26 7.75 15.10
N ILE A 262 7.30 8.11 15.96
CA ILE A 262 6.24 9.09 15.69
C ILE A 262 6.76 10.41 15.10
N ASP A 263 7.75 11.03 15.73
CA ASP A 263 8.25 12.34 15.30
C ASP A 263 9.19 12.23 14.11
N SER A 264 10.00 11.16 14.02
CA SER A 264 11.00 11.03 12.96
C SER A 264 10.42 10.65 11.59
N MET A 265 9.33 9.90 11.57
CA MET A 265 8.75 9.40 10.31
C MET A 265 7.91 10.46 9.58
N GLN A 266 7.27 11.38 10.32
CA GLN A 266 6.36 12.38 9.75
C GLN A 266 6.97 13.80 9.71
N ASN A 267 8.16 14.02 10.25
CA ASN A 267 8.86 15.30 10.26
C ASN A 267 9.74 15.42 9.01
N SER A 268 9.45 16.41 8.17
CA SER A 268 10.26 16.68 6.96
C SER A 268 11.63 17.34 7.29
N GLY A 269 11.82 17.87 8.49
CA GLY A 269 12.95 18.70 8.88
C GLY A 269 12.77 20.18 8.58
N GLU A 270 11.73 20.54 7.83
CA GLU A 270 11.41 21.94 7.50
C GLU A 270 10.44 22.54 8.52
N PRO A 271 10.61 23.80 8.94
CA PRO A 271 9.66 24.45 9.82
C PRO A 271 8.31 24.64 9.15
N SER A 272 7.22 24.60 9.94
CA SER A 272 5.87 24.81 9.42
C SER A 272 5.69 26.18 8.79
N VAL A 273 5.06 26.21 7.61
CA VAL A 273 4.75 27.46 6.90
C VAL A 273 3.52 28.13 7.53
N ILE A 274 3.69 29.34 8.04
CA ILE A 274 2.62 30.12 8.63
C ILE A 274 1.56 30.44 7.57
N ASN A 275 0.27 30.22 7.90
CA ASN A 275 -0.88 30.45 7.00
C ASN A 275 -0.79 29.66 5.68
N ARG A 276 -0.19 28.48 5.71
CA ARG A 276 -0.22 27.56 4.59
C ARG A 276 -1.67 27.30 4.15
N HIS A 277 -1.93 27.39 2.84
CA HIS A 277 -3.22 26.96 2.30
C HIS A 277 -3.37 25.45 2.49
N ASP A 278 -4.48 25.01 3.06
CA ASP A 278 -4.83 23.61 3.22
C ASP A 278 -6.16 23.28 2.51
N GLY A 279 -6.39 21.99 2.30
CA GLY A 279 -7.57 21.50 1.62
C GLY A 279 -8.77 21.24 2.53
N LEU A 280 -8.71 21.55 3.83
CA LEU A 280 -9.76 21.13 4.77
C LEU A 280 -11.09 21.84 4.48
N TYR A 281 -11.09 23.16 4.37
CA TYR A 281 -12.27 23.97 4.08
C TYR A 281 -12.27 24.53 2.65
N SER A 282 -11.12 24.88 2.12
CA SER A 282 -10.97 25.50 0.80
C SER A 282 -10.32 24.56 -0.19
N PRO A 283 -10.85 24.43 -1.43
CA PRO A 283 -10.27 23.50 -2.39
C PRO A 283 -8.93 24.01 -2.94
N ASN A 284 -7.98 23.11 -3.20
CA ASN A 284 -6.79 23.43 -3.97
C ASN A 284 -7.14 23.56 -5.46
N SER A 285 -6.49 24.50 -6.17
CA SER A 285 -6.73 24.76 -7.60
C SER A 285 -5.73 24.05 -8.53
N ARG A 286 -4.73 23.35 -8.00
CA ARG A 286 -3.68 22.72 -8.79
C ARG A 286 -4.11 21.32 -9.23
N LEU A 287 -4.00 21.05 -10.55
CA LEU A 287 -4.10 19.71 -11.09
C LEU A 287 -2.72 19.02 -10.93
N GLN A 288 -2.50 18.39 -9.79
CA GLN A 288 -1.24 17.72 -9.44
C GLN A 288 -1.53 16.27 -9.03
N GLU A 289 -0.91 15.31 -9.72
CA GLU A 289 -0.98 13.89 -9.36
C GLU A 289 0.01 13.54 -8.24
N ARG A 290 1.20 14.12 -8.32
CA ARG A 290 2.32 13.83 -7.41
C ARG A 290 2.61 15.00 -6.48
N GLY A 291 3.12 14.70 -5.29
CA GLY A 291 3.60 15.70 -4.34
C GLY A 291 4.79 16.49 -4.88
N SER A 292 5.04 17.68 -4.32
CA SER A 292 6.14 18.55 -4.73
C SER A 292 7.51 18.10 -4.21
N ALA A 293 7.56 17.27 -3.15
CA ALA A 293 8.81 16.82 -2.55
C ALA A 293 9.53 15.81 -3.46
N GLU A 294 10.79 16.09 -3.80
CA GLU A 294 11.66 15.15 -4.49
C GLU A 294 12.05 14.01 -3.54
N ARG A 295 11.41 12.86 -3.72
CA ARG A 295 11.65 11.65 -2.91
C ARG A 295 11.69 10.43 -3.81
N PHE A 296 12.37 9.39 -3.33
CA PHE A 296 12.37 8.10 -4.01
C PHE A 296 10.95 7.51 -3.98
N VAL A 297 10.42 7.19 -5.16
CA VAL A 297 9.08 6.64 -5.36
C VAL A 297 9.20 5.28 -6.06
N LEU A 298 8.52 4.30 -5.54
CA LEU A 298 8.37 2.99 -6.16
C LEU A 298 7.25 3.09 -7.22
N GLU A 299 7.66 2.98 -8.47
CA GLU A 299 6.73 2.99 -9.64
C GLU A 299 6.07 1.62 -9.86
N ASP A 300 6.42 0.62 -9.04
CA ASP A 300 5.99 -0.76 -9.21
C ASP A 300 5.81 -1.45 -7.86
N SER A 301 4.91 -2.44 -7.80
CA SER A 301 4.69 -3.31 -6.66
C SER A 301 4.55 -4.75 -7.11
N LEU A 302 5.45 -5.60 -6.63
CA LEU A 302 5.41 -7.04 -6.93
C LEU A 302 4.14 -7.68 -6.38
N TYR A 303 3.69 -7.24 -5.20
CA TYR A 303 2.44 -7.70 -4.60
C TYR A 303 1.23 -7.38 -5.49
N GLN A 304 1.17 -6.14 -6.01
CA GLN A 304 0.09 -5.70 -6.90
C GLN A 304 0.11 -6.47 -8.21
N ARG A 305 1.27 -6.60 -8.86
CA ARG A 305 1.43 -7.40 -10.08
C ARG A 305 0.98 -8.84 -9.90
N ALA A 306 1.36 -9.45 -8.77
CA ALA A 306 0.95 -10.79 -8.42
C ALA A 306 -0.58 -10.92 -8.29
N LYS A 307 -1.22 -9.90 -7.78
CA LYS A 307 -2.68 -9.89 -7.57
C LYS A 307 -3.45 -9.62 -8.86
N ILE A 308 -2.97 -8.70 -9.70
CA ILE A 308 -3.59 -8.37 -10.99
C ILE A 308 -3.35 -9.47 -12.04
N HIS A 309 -2.15 -10.11 -12.02
CA HIS A 309 -1.76 -11.14 -12.98
C HIS A 309 -1.38 -12.47 -12.31
N PRO A 310 -2.33 -13.17 -11.65
CA PRO A 310 -2.02 -14.35 -10.83
C PRO A 310 -1.42 -15.52 -11.64
N LEU A 311 -1.80 -15.68 -12.90
CA LEU A 311 -1.28 -16.75 -13.75
C LEU A 311 0.19 -16.50 -14.16
N ILE A 312 0.53 -15.24 -14.45
CA ILE A 312 1.91 -14.86 -14.78
C ILE A 312 2.80 -15.07 -13.55
N THR A 313 2.32 -14.65 -12.39
CA THR A 313 3.05 -14.80 -11.11
C THR A 313 3.25 -16.28 -10.75
N ALA A 314 2.21 -17.11 -10.92
CA ALA A 314 2.32 -18.55 -10.70
C ALA A 314 3.35 -19.19 -11.67
N GLY A 315 3.36 -18.77 -12.94
CA GLY A 315 4.35 -19.20 -13.93
C GLY A 315 5.78 -18.82 -13.57
N LEU A 316 6.00 -17.59 -13.10
CA LEU A 316 7.31 -17.11 -12.65
C LEU A 316 7.80 -17.82 -11.38
N LEU A 317 6.92 -18.07 -10.43
CA LEU A 317 7.24 -18.84 -9.20
C LEU A 317 7.55 -20.29 -9.51
N ALA A 318 6.80 -20.94 -10.40
CA ALA A 318 7.08 -22.30 -10.85
C ALA A 318 8.42 -22.36 -11.61
N GLY A 319 8.68 -21.41 -12.51
CA GLY A 319 9.94 -21.31 -13.26
C GLY A 319 11.16 -21.08 -12.35
N SER A 320 11.04 -20.17 -11.36
CA SER A 320 12.11 -19.95 -10.36
C SER A 320 12.32 -21.15 -9.45
N GLY A 321 11.27 -21.85 -9.04
CA GLY A 321 11.35 -23.10 -8.27
C GLY A 321 12.10 -24.20 -9.03
N ILE A 322 11.84 -24.35 -10.32
CA ILE A 322 12.53 -25.28 -11.19
C ILE A 322 14.01 -24.90 -11.35
N ALA A 323 14.32 -23.61 -11.53
CA ALA A 323 15.69 -23.13 -11.64
C ALA A 323 16.49 -23.36 -10.34
N ILE A 324 15.89 -23.08 -9.17
CA ILE A 324 16.51 -23.36 -7.87
C ILE A 324 16.73 -24.86 -7.67
N ALA A 325 15.74 -25.69 -7.99
CA ALA A 325 15.87 -27.16 -7.90
C ALA A 325 16.99 -27.69 -8.82
N ALA A 326 17.12 -27.15 -10.04
CA ALA A 326 18.19 -27.48 -10.96
C ALA A 326 19.57 -27.09 -10.44
N ILE A 327 19.69 -25.87 -9.81
CA ILE A 327 20.94 -25.38 -9.22
C ILE A 327 21.32 -26.24 -8.00
N VAL A 328 20.37 -26.56 -7.12
CA VAL A 328 20.59 -27.40 -5.95
C VAL A 328 20.93 -28.83 -6.38
N GLY A 329 20.22 -29.42 -7.34
CA GLY A 329 20.49 -30.75 -7.89
C GLY A 329 21.83 -30.84 -8.59
N SER A 330 22.27 -29.78 -9.30
CA SER A 330 23.60 -29.74 -9.91
C SER A 330 24.73 -29.61 -8.89
N ARG A 331 24.51 -28.94 -7.76
CA ARG A 331 25.47 -28.87 -6.64
C ARG A 331 25.55 -30.21 -5.89
N MET A 332 24.43 -30.88 -5.67
CA MET A 332 24.43 -32.21 -5.04
C MET A 332 25.14 -33.27 -5.90
N LYS A 333 25.01 -33.23 -7.24
CA LYS A 333 25.76 -34.12 -8.15
C LYS A 333 27.27 -33.84 -8.15
N ARG A 334 27.69 -32.57 -7.96
CA ARG A 334 29.13 -32.23 -7.84
C ARG A 334 29.75 -32.69 -6.51
N THR A 335 28.99 -32.76 -5.42
CA THR A 335 29.48 -33.28 -4.14
C THR A 335 29.56 -34.80 -4.12
N SER A 336 28.68 -35.52 -4.83
CA SER A 336 28.73 -36.98 -4.90
C SER A 336 29.87 -37.51 -5.83
N SER A 337 30.26 -36.76 -6.86
CA SER A 337 31.40 -37.13 -7.73
C SER A 337 32.77 -36.79 -7.11
N GLY A 338 32.79 -35.96 -6.04
CA GLY A 338 34.03 -35.63 -5.31
C GLY A 338 34.40 -36.58 -4.18
N THR A 339 33.47 -37.47 -3.76
CA THR A 339 33.74 -38.47 -2.73
C THR A 339 34.33 -39.78 -3.29
N ASP A 340 34.00 -40.12 -4.53
CA ASP A 340 34.58 -41.33 -5.16
C ASP A 340 36.09 -41.19 -5.48
N ASN A 341 36.56 -39.97 -5.77
CA ASN A 341 37.98 -39.73 -6.05
C ASN A 341 38.86 -39.58 -4.78
N ARG A 342 38.25 -39.52 -3.59
CA ARG A 342 39.00 -39.45 -2.31
C ARG A 342 39.23 -40.82 -1.70
N ASP A 343 38.39 -41.80 -2.00
CA ASP A 343 38.57 -43.17 -1.50
C ASP A 343 39.58 -43.93 -2.34
N GLU A 344 39.73 -43.70 -3.65
CA GLU A 344 40.82 -44.26 -4.46
C GLU A 344 42.19 -43.67 -4.08
N MET A 345 42.32 -42.41 -3.68
CA MET A 345 43.58 -41.83 -3.20
C MET A 345 43.95 -42.28 -1.78
N ARG A 346 43.00 -42.71 -0.96
CA ARG A 346 43.30 -43.25 0.39
C ARG A 346 43.77 -44.69 0.37
N THR A 347 43.25 -45.52 -0.54
CA THR A 347 43.70 -46.91 -0.70
C THR A 347 45.10 -47.01 -1.35
N GLY A 348 45.42 -46.08 -2.31
CA GLY A 348 46.79 -46.05 -2.90
C GLY A 348 47.88 -45.61 -1.89
N ARG A 349 47.54 -44.68 -0.98
CA ARG A 349 48.50 -44.16 0.01
C ARG A 349 48.72 -45.11 1.21
N ALA A 350 47.71 -45.94 1.52
CA ALA A 350 47.88 -47.00 2.56
C ALA A 350 48.74 -48.13 2.11
N ALA A 351 48.79 -48.49 0.81
CA ALA A 351 49.65 -49.47 0.24
C ALA A 351 51.13 -49.03 0.22
N GLU A 352 51.43 -47.77 -0.06
CA GLU A 352 52.78 -47.18 -0.05
C GLU A 352 53.40 -47.06 1.36
N LEU A 353 52.57 -46.82 2.39
CA LEU A 353 53.05 -46.72 3.78
C LEU A 353 53.37 -48.04 4.41
N ASN A 354 52.71 -49.12 4.00
CA ASN A 354 53.01 -50.45 4.50
C ASN A 354 54.35 -51.04 3.92
N ASP A 355 54.73 -50.59 2.71
CA ASP A 355 56.01 -51.07 2.09
C ASP A 355 57.23 -50.29 2.64
N ARG A 356 57.08 -49.14 3.26
CA ARG A 356 58.14 -48.40 3.93
C ARG A 356 58.39 -48.83 5.38
N HIS A 357 57.39 -49.43 6.06
CA HIS A 357 57.60 -49.95 7.44
C HIS A 357 58.24 -51.33 7.51
N ALA A 358 58.28 -52.01 6.38
CA ALA A 358 58.98 -53.34 6.28
C ALA A 358 60.51 -53.22 6.08
N ARG A 359 61.05 -52.04 5.84
CA ARG A 359 62.49 -51.82 5.55
C ARG A 359 63.29 -51.06 6.61
N SER A 360 62.66 -50.69 7.78
CA SER A 360 63.40 -50.02 8.86
C SER A 360 63.09 -50.66 10.22
N GLY A 361 63.41 -51.95 10.35
CA GLY A 361 63.65 -52.52 11.64
C GLY A 361 65.18 -52.44 11.89
N GLU A 362 65.50 -51.67 12.85
CA GLU A 362 66.68 -51.74 13.72
C GLU A 362 67.11 -50.36 14.19
N ILE A 363 67.43 -50.36 15.48
CA ILE A 363 68.19 -49.37 16.24
C ILE A 363 67.36 -48.46 17.19
N SER A 364 67.36 -48.96 18.41
CA SER A 364 67.96 -48.47 19.67
C SER A 364 67.08 -47.52 20.54
N ALA A 365 66.92 -48.04 21.75
CA ALA A 365 66.47 -47.43 22.97
C ALA A 365 67.49 -46.40 23.52
N ALA A 366 67.00 -45.40 24.16
CA ALA A 366 67.55 -44.65 25.30
C ALA A 366 66.85 -43.23 25.23
N GLU A 367 66.32 -42.73 26.17
CA GLU A 367 66.61 -42.29 27.48
C GLU A 367 65.49 -41.40 28.02
N ALA A 368 65.22 -41.57 29.24
CA ALA A 368 64.18 -40.93 30.08
C ALA A 368 64.45 -39.43 30.38
N ALA A 369 63.44 -38.75 30.77
CA ALA A 369 63.34 -38.05 32.05
C ALA A 369 62.39 -36.80 31.99
N GLU A 370 61.43 -36.80 32.87
CA GLU A 370 60.62 -35.70 33.39
C GLU A 370 61.53 -34.62 34.08
N PRO A 371 61.05 -33.46 34.65
CA PRO A 371 59.70 -33.25 35.22
C PRO A 371 59.13 -31.79 35.18
N THR A 372 57.87 -31.73 35.49
CA THR A 372 57.08 -30.79 36.33
C THR A 372 57.54 -29.34 36.57
N ARG A 373 56.59 -28.42 36.37
CA ARG A 373 56.21 -27.45 37.43
C ARG A 373 54.91 -26.67 37.14
N ALA A 374 54.13 -26.72 38.16
CA ALA A 374 52.89 -26.00 38.47
C ALA A 374 53.12 -24.52 38.81
N MET A 375 51.94 -23.91 39.08
CA MET A 375 51.64 -22.65 39.83
C MET A 375 51.18 -21.50 38.92
N SER A 376 50.15 -20.73 39.23
CA SER A 376 49.23 -20.63 40.36
C SER A 376 48.19 -19.57 40.02
N ALA A 377 47.06 -19.71 40.60
CA ALA A 377 45.93 -18.72 40.65
C ALA A 377 46.33 -17.37 41.24
N THR A 378 45.65 -16.31 40.82
CA THR A 378 45.17 -15.27 41.76
C THR A 378 43.87 -14.69 41.29
N ASN A 379 42.92 -14.79 42.21
CA ASN A 379 41.73 -13.97 42.36
C ASN A 379 42.12 -12.49 42.50
N PHE A 380 41.23 -11.59 42.06
CA PHE A 380 40.89 -10.42 42.86
C PHE A 380 39.44 -9.99 42.62
N ASP A 381 38.85 -9.82 43.70
CA ASP A 381 37.55 -9.37 44.11
C ASP A 381 37.33 -7.87 43.87
N GLY A 382 36.03 -7.45 43.80
CA GLY A 382 35.60 -6.32 44.62
C GLY A 382 35.08 -5.06 43.93
N GLY A 383 33.77 -4.87 44.10
CA GLY A 383 33.20 -3.60 44.61
C GLY A 383 32.80 -2.55 43.55
N GLY A 384 31.58 -2.35 43.31
CA GLY A 384 30.59 -1.55 44.04
C GLY A 384 30.65 -0.05 43.72
N ILE A 385 29.72 0.45 43.05
CA ILE A 385 28.71 1.45 43.38
C ILE A 385 27.74 1.57 42.22
#